data_b4dd2f482db020d47bf26d927cf2bbcd
#
_entry.id   b4dd2f482db020d47bf26d927cf2bbcd
#
_cell.length_a   1.000
_cell.length_b   1.000
_cell.length_c   1.000
_cell.angle_alpha   90.00
_cell.angle_beta   90.00
_cell.angle_gamma   90.00
#
_symmetry.space_group_name_H-M   'P 1'
#
loop_
_entity.id
_entity.type
_entity.pdbx_description
1 polymer ?
#
loop_
_entity_poly.entity_id
_entity_poly.type
_entity_poly.pdbx_seq_one_letter_code
_entity_poly.pdbx_strand_id
1 'polypeptide(L)'
;MKSFHKAVLGLAMLGAAATVQAQNEQFIPMNGYWVGPYAPGGSGIFGGFIDYVNMINAREGGVNGVKLTYEKCETEYNNARGVECYERQKKKGPTGATMVHPLSTGITYSLIDKALADKIPVVSLGYGRTDASDGRV
;
A
#
# COMPACT_ATOMS: atom_id res chain seq x y z
N MET A 1 50.79 -42.62 -7.07
CA MET A 1 49.51 -42.19 -7.64
C MET A 1 48.40 -42.24 -6.58
N LYS A 2 48.41 -41.35 -5.61
CA LYS A 2 47.32 -41.22 -4.59
C LYS A 2 47.41 -39.82 -3.98
N SER A 3 47.00 -38.78 -4.71
CA SER A 3 46.88 -37.43 -4.10
C SER A 3 46.11 -36.41 -4.94
N PHE A 4 45.21 -36.83 -5.83
CA PHE A 4 44.48 -35.88 -6.72
C PHE A 4 42.98 -35.79 -6.45
N HIS A 5 42.43 -36.44 -5.40
CA HIS A 5 41.00 -36.51 -5.19
C HIS A 5 40.47 -35.67 -4.00
N LYS A 6 41.29 -34.82 -3.37
CA LYS A 6 40.85 -34.01 -2.25
C LYS A 6 40.70 -32.51 -2.52
N ALA A 7 40.91 -32.05 -3.75
CA ALA A 7 40.87 -30.62 -4.08
C ALA A 7 39.57 -30.17 -4.78
N VAL A 8 38.60 -31.03 -5.05
CA VAL A 8 37.39 -30.67 -5.83
C VAL A 8 36.15 -30.45 -4.98
N LEU A 9 36.17 -30.82 -3.70
CA LEU A 9 34.99 -30.65 -2.80
C LEU A 9 34.91 -29.29 -2.09
N GLY A 10 35.84 -28.38 -2.28
CA GLY A 10 35.89 -27.08 -1.59
C GLY A 10 35.25 -25.91 -2.32
N LEU A 11 34.81 -26.05 -3.58
CA LEU A 11 34.41 -24.91 -4.42
C LEU A 11 32.89 -24.80 -4.69
N ALA A 12 32.07 -25.65 -4.08
CA ALA A 12 30.62 -25.69 -4.37
C ALA A 12 29.75 -25.02 -3.31
N MET A 13 30.28 -24.33 -2.31
CA MET A 13 29.50 -23.67 -1.25
C MET A 13 29.54 -22.13 -1.26
N LEU A 14 29.93 -21.49 -2.35
CA LEU A 14 29.95 -20.02 -2.46
C LEU A 14 28.90 -19.44 -3.41
N GLY A 15 27.76 -20.07 -3.58
CA GLY A 15 26.80 -19.66 -4.62
C GLY A 15 25.38 -19.40 -4.22
N ALA A 16 25.03 -19.27 -2.97
CA ALA A 16 23.65 -18.94 -2.58
C ALA A 16 23.57 -17.83 -1.52
N ALA A 17 24.25 -16.71 -1.75
CA ALA A 17 23.79 -15.46 -1.21
C ALA A 17 22.55 -15.07 -2.05
N ALA A 18 21.37 -15.61 -1.70
CA ALA A 18 20.12 -15.03 -2.16
C ALA A 18 20.18 -13.56 -1.74
N THR A 19 20.39 -12.66 -2.68
CA THR A 19 20.20 -11.25 -2.48
C THR A 19 18.72 -11.11 -2.13
N VAL A 20 18.41 -11.02 -0.84
CA VAL A 20 17.14 -10.47 -0.37
C VAL A 20 17.16 -9.04 -0.92
N GLN A 21 16.59 -8.86 -2.09
CA GLN A 21 16.35 -7.55 -2.62
C GLN A 21 15.40 -6.91 -1.61
N ALA A 22 15.97 -6.05 -0.79
CA ALA A 22 15.19 -5.24 0.13
C ALA A 22 14.13 -4.55 -0.71
N GLN A 23 12.89 -4.73 -0.33
CA GLN A 23 11.76 -4.14 -1.02
C GLN A 23 11.86 -2.63 -0.92
N ASN A 24 12.22 -1.97 -2.02
CA ASN A 24 12.55 -0.55 -2.03
C ASN A 24 11.32 0.35 -2.16
N GLU A 25 10.11 -0.23 -2.20
CA GLU A 25 8.88 0.54 -2.37
C GLU A 25 7.72 -0.04 -1.57
N GLN A 26 6.84 0.85 -1.09
CA GLN A 26 5.52 0.55 -0.54
C GLN A 26 4.46 1.31 -1.31
N PHE A 27 3.42 0.62 -1.76
CA PHE A 27 2.35 1.20 -2.55
C PHE A 27 1.16 1.62 -1.66
N ILE A 28 0.72 2.88 -1.82
CA ILE A 28 -0.43 3.45 -1.12
C ILE A 28 -1.48 3.84 -2.16
N PRO A 29 -2.64 3.16 -2.25
CA PRO A 29 -3.73 3.58 -3.10
C PRO A 29 -4.32 4.91 -2.63
N MET A 30 -4.45 5.89 -3.53
CA MET A 30 -5.10 7.17 -3.27
C MET A 30 -6.51 7.15 -3.85
N ASN A 31 -7.42 6.47 -3.16
CA ASN A 31 -8.83 6.33 -3.54
C ASN A 31 -9.61 7.53 -3.05
N GLY A 32 -9.49 8.63 -3.78
CA GLY A 32 -10.02 9.93 -3.41
C GLY A 32 -11.20 10.37 -4.27
N TYR A 33 -11.64 11.58 -4.02
CA TYR A 33 -12.70 12.23 -4.78
C TYR A 33 -12.30 13.69 -5.07
N TRP A 34 -12.07 13.96 -6.34
CA TRP A 34 -11.65 15.28 -6.84
C TRP A 34 -12.74 15.95 -7.66
N VAL A 35 -13.83 15.23 -7.96
CA VAL A 35 -15.04 15.75 -8.63
C VAL A 35 -16.28 15.47 -7.80
N GLY A 36 -17.39 16.16 -8.12
CA GLY A 36 -18.65 16.02 -7.41
C GLY A 36 -18.77 16.96 -6.20
N PRO A 37 -19.87 16.84 -5.42
CA PRO A 37 -20.22 17.81 -4.37
C PRO A 37 -19.22 17.83 -3.20
N TYR A 38 -18.46 16.77 -2.97
CA TYR A 38 -17.47 16.68 -1.89
C TYR A 38 -16.04 17.00 -2.34
N ALA A 39 -15.84 17.31 -3.63
CA ALA A 39 -14.53 17.60 -4.23
C ALA A 39 -13.68 18.63 -3.48
N PRO A 40 -14.23 19.74 -2.94
CA PRO A 40 -13.42 20.70 -2.19
C PRO A 40 -12.69 20.07 -1.00
N GLY A 41 -13.37 19.23 -0.21
CA GLY A 41 -12.75 18.49 0.90
C GLY A 41 -11.79 17.42 0.43
N GLY A 42 -12.19 16.63 -0.56
CA GLY A 42 -11.39 15.56 -1.13
C GLY A 42 -10.09 16.08 -1.76
N SER A 43 -10.16 17.12 -2.57
CA SER A 43 -8.98 17.71 -3.20
C SER A 43 -7.97 18.23 -2.17
N GLY A 44 -8.44 18.89 -1.10
CA GLY A 44 -7.55 19.39 -0.05
C GLY A 44 -6.86 18.27 0.71
N ILE A 45 -7.61 17.28 1.19
CA ILE A 45 -7.06 16.19 2.01
C ILE A 45 -6.14 15.30 1.18
N PHE A 46 -6.58 14.80 0.03
CA PHE A 46 -5.75 13.94 -0.82
C PHE A 46 -4.58 14.69 -1.45
N GLY A 47 -4.74 15.99 -1.73
CA GLY A 47 -3.63 16.87 -2.12
C GLY A 47 -2.55 16.89 -1.04
N GLY A 48 -2.92 17.17 0.21
CA GLY A 48 -2.00 17.17 1.33
C GLY A 48 -1.32 15.82 1.57
N PHE A 49 -2.04 14.70 1.42
CA PHE A 49 -1.44 13.36 1.48
C PHE A 49 -0.36 13.16 0.41
N ILE A 50 -0.65 13.54 -0.83
CA ILE A 50 0.26 13.40 -1.96
C ILE A 50 1.51 14.27 -1.76
N ASP A 51 1.31 15.51 -1.34
CA ASP A 51 2.42 16.44 -1.06
C ASP A 51 3.30 15.92 0.07
N TYR A 52 2.70 15.36 1.11
CA TYR A 52 3.44 14.77 2.23
C TYR A 52 4.26 13.55 1.78
N VAL A 53 3.67 12.62 1.02
CA VAL A 53 4.39 11.47 0.47
C VAL A 53 5.56 11.90 -0.41
N ASN A 54 5.34 12.88 -1.29
CA ASN A 54 6.39 13.43 -2.14
C ASN A 54 7.50 14.10 -1.32
N MET A 55 7.13 14.84 -0.28
CA MET A 55 8.09 15.50 0.62
C MET A 55 8.96 14.46 1.35
N ILE A 56 8.37 13.43 1.95
CA ILE A 56 9.13 12.37 2.65
C ILE A 56 10.07 11.65 1.67
N ASN A 57 9.60 11.32 0.48
CA ASN A 57 10.46 10.72 -0.54
C ASN A 57 11.64 11.63 -0.94
N ALA A 58 11.39 12.94 -1.10
CA ALA A 58 12.42 13.89 -1.51
C ALA A 58 13.45 14.19 -0.42
N ARG A 59 13.01 14.30 0.84
CA ARG A 59 13.87 14.67 1.98
C ARG A 59 14.60 13.50 2.59
N GLU A 60 13.95 12.34 2.68
CA GLU A 60 14.37 11.20 3.49
C GLU A 60 14.57 9.91 2.67
N GLY A 61 14.29 9.98 1.36
CA GLY A 61 14.34 8.78 0.50
C GLY A 61 13.21 7.77 0.77
N GLY A 62 12.13 8.23 1.45
CA GLY A 62 11.04 7.39 1.91
C GLY A 62 11.10 7.12 3.42
N VAL A 63 10.46 6.08 3.88
CA VAL A 63 10.43 5.67 5.30
C VAL A 63 11.45 4.54 5.51
N ASN A 64 12.47 4.77 6.31
CA ASN A 64 13.56 3.80 6.54
C ASN A 64 14.21 3.31 5.23
N GLY A 65 14.37 4.19 4.24
CA GLY A 65 14.95 3.85 2.94
C GLY A 65 13.96 3.15 1.98
N VAL A 66 12.70 3.00 2.37
CA VAL A 66 11.63 2.44 1.53
C VAL A 66 10.82 3.56 0.91
N LYS A 67 10.87 3.70 -0.42
CA LYS A 67 10.14 4.72 -1.16
C LYS A 67 8.64 4.48 -1.08
N LEU A 68 7.86 5.53 -0.87
CA LEU A 68 6.41 5.49 -0.93
C LEU A 68 5.94 5.79 -2.36
N THR A 69 5.16 4.90 -2.94
CA THR A 69 4.55 5.08 -4.26
C THR A 69 3.04 5.13 -4.15
N TYR A 70 2.38 5.80 -5.08
CA TYR A 70 0.92 5.91 -5.08
C TYR A 70 0.33 6.02 -6.48
N GLU A 71 -0.95 5.73 -6.58
CA GLU A 71 -1.75 5.97 -7.79
C GLU A 71 -3.11 6.53 -7.37
N LYS A 72 -3.54 7.60 -8.05
CA LYS A 72 -4.87 8.19 -7.85
C LYS A 72 -5.96 7.33 -8.47
N CYS A 73 -7.07 7.17 -7.77
CA CYS A 73 -8.29 6.62 -8.31
C CYS A 73 -9.48 7.48 -7.89
N GLU A 74 -10.19 8.03 -8.87
CA GLU A 74 -11.37 8.88 -8.64
C GLU A 74 -12.58 8.05 -8.26
N THR A 75 -13.11 8.27 -7.07
CA THR A 75 -14.30 7.56 -6.56
C THR A 75 -15.59 8.36 -6.71
N GLU A 76 -15.52 9.66 -6.96
CA GLU A 76 -16.68 10.58 -6.94
C GLU A 76 -17.51 10.47 -5.65
N TYR A 77 -16.90 10.01 -4.54
CA TYR A 77 -17.60 9.69 -3.29
C TYR A 77 -18.67 8.60 -3.44
N ASN A 78 -18.55 7.76 -4.46
CA ASN A 78 -19.50 6.69 -4.81
C ASN A 78 -19.00 5.33 -4.33
N ASN A 79 -19.84 4.55 -3.64
CA ASN A 79 -19.45 3.28 -3.05
C ASN A 79 -19.00 2.26 -4.09
N ALA A 80 -19.71 2.12 -5.21
CA ALA A 80 -19.35 1.17 -6.25
C ALA A 80 -18.01 1.50 -6.90
N ARG A 81 -17.76 2.78 -7.18
CA ARG A 81 -16.46 3.24 -7.70
C ARG A 81 -15.36 3.08 -6.66
N GLY A 82 -15.65 3.30 -5.38
CA GLY A 82 -14.69 3.05 -4.30
C GLY A 82 -14.25 1.60 -4.24
N VAL A 83 -15.19 0.66 -4.38
CA VAL A 83 -14.90 -0.78 -4.46
C VAL A 83 -14.11 -1.11 -5.73
N GLU A 84 -14.46 -0.55 -6.88
CA GLU A 84 -13.72 -0.73 -8.13
C GLU A 84 -12.27 -0.23 -8.02
N CYS A 85 -12.06 0.97 -7.46
CA CYS A 85 -10.73 1.50 -7.20
C CYS A 85 -9.90 0.58 -6.31
N TYR A 86 -10.50 0.08 -5.23
CA TYR A 86 -9.86 -0.87 -4.32
C TYR A 86 -9.44 -2.16 -5.06
N GLU A 87 -10.36 -2.81 -5.76
CA GLU A 87 -10.07 -4.07 -6.49
C GLU A 87 -8.97 -3.90 -7.54
N ARG A 88 -8.94 -2.75 -8.22
CA ARG A 88 -7.92 -2.43 -9.22
C ARG A 88 -6.54 -2.19 -8.61
N GLN A 89 -6.47 -1.65 -7.39
CA GLN A 89 -5.23 -1.19 -6.80
C GLN A 89 -4.68 -2.11 -5.69
N LYS A 90 -5.49 -2.97 -5.10
CA LYS A 90 -5.10 -3.78 -3.94
C LYS A 90 -3.87 -4.67 -4.15
N LYS A 91 -3.56 -5.04 -5.39
CA LYS A 91 -2.39 -5.88 -5.74
C LYS A 91 -1.26 -5.10 -6.39
N LYS A 92 -1.34 -3.77 -6.48
CA LYS A 92 -0.29 -2.95 -7.06
C LYS A 92 0.90 -2.78 -6.11
N GLY A 93 2.05 -2.48 -6.72
CA GLY A 93 3.31 -2.42 -5.98
C GLY A 93 3.90 -3.79 -5.71
N PRO A 94 5.11 -3.85 -5.17
CA PRO A 94 5.83 -5.11 -4.95
C PRO A 94 5.16 -6.08 -3.98
N THR A 95 4.38 -5.56 -2.99
CA THR A 95 3.68 -6.36 -1.97
C THR A 95 2.17 -6.15 -1.93
N GLY A 96 1.62 -5.45 -2.90
CA GLY A 96 0.23 -4.99 -2.85
C GLY A 96 0.06 -3.69 -2.08
N ALA A 97 -1.19 -3.29 -1.90
CA ALA A 97 -1.52 -2.08 -1.15
C ALA A 97 -1.13 -2.21 0.33
N THR A 98 -0.42 -1.22 0.84
CA THR A 98 0.00 -1.19 2.26
C THR A 98 -1.18 -0.96 3.19
N MET A 99 -2.12 -0.14 2.76
CA MET A 99 -3.36 0.21 3.47
C MET A 99 -4.36 0.78 2.47
N VAL A 100 -5.60 0.98 2.90
CA VAL A 100 -6.58 1.78 2.16
C VAL A 100 -7.22 2.82 3.08
N HIS A 101 -7.35 4.05 2.59
CA HIS A 101 -7.98 5.16 3.30
C HIS A 101 -8.99 5.86 2.39
N PRO A 102 -10.26 5.43 2.38
CA PRO A 102 -11.24 5.91 1.39
C PRO A 102 -11.79 7.30 1.70
N LEU A 103 -11.62 7.83 2.88
CA LEU A 103 -12.17 9.11 3.35
C LEU A 103 -13.69 9.24 3.11
N SER A 104 -14.40 8.12 3.13
CA SER A 104 -15.84 8.01 2.91
C SER A 104 -16.39 6.88 3.78
N THR A 105 -17.36 7.18 4.65
CA THR A 105 -17.98 6.18 5.51
C THR A 105 -18.64 5.05 4.71
N GLY A 106 -19.34 5.39 3.63
CA GLY A 106 -20.00 4.41 2.77
C GLY A 106 -19.02 3.48 2.05
N ILE A 107 -17.92 4.05 1.52
CA ILE A 107 -16.86 3.24 0.90
C ILE A 107 -16.17 2.38 1.95
N THR A 108 -15.86 2.94 3.13
CA THR A 108 -15.27 2.19 4.26
C THR A 108 -16.10 0.94 4.56
N TYR A 109 -17.40 1.08 4.77
CA TYR A 109 -18.28 -0.06 5.05
C TYR A 109 -18.31 -1.10 3.93
N SER A 110 -18.26 -0.64 2.69
CA SER A 110 -18.24 -1.53 1.52
C SER A 110 -16.92 -2.31 1.39
N LEU A 111 -15.86 -1.87 2.05
CA LEU A 111 -14.53 -2.47 1.97
C LEU A 111 -14.16 -3.36 3.17
N ILE A 112 -14.84 -3.25 4.31
CA ILE A 112 -14.43 -3.95 5.55
C ILE A 112 -14.16 -5.43 5.30
N ASP A 113 -15.16 -6.18 4.82
CA ASP A 113 -15.01 -7.62 4.64
C ASP A 113 -13.99 -7.99 3.54
N LYS A 114 -13.92 -7.18 2.50
CA LYS A 114 -12.97 -7.37 1.39
C LYS A 114 -11.52 -7.15 1.86
N ALA A 115 -11.28 -6.04 2.53
CA ALA A 115 -9.96 -5.67 3.02
C ALA A 115 -9.47 -6.65 4.11
N LEU A 116 -10.39 -7.12 4.97
CA LEU A 116 -10.10 -8.17 5.95
C LEU A 116 -9.66 -9.47 5.26
N ALA A 117 -10.40 -9.92 4.24
CA ALA A 117 -10.05 -11.12 3.46
C ALA A 117 -8.70 -10.97 2.73
N ASP A 118 -8.41 -9.77 2.22
CA ASP A 118 -7.17 -9.44 1.53
C ASP A 118 -6.01 -9.12 2.52
N LYS A 119 -6.28 -9.01 3.82
CA LYS A 119 -5.32 -8.62 4.87
C LYS A 119 -4.73 -7.21 4.65
N ILE A 120 -5.52 -6.30 4.13
CA ILE A 120 -5.15 -4.90 3.91
C ILE A 120 -5.81 -4.04 4.98
N PRO A 121 -5.05 -3.31 5.81
CA PRO A 121 -5.62 -2.41 6.79
C PRO A 121 -6.51 -1.34 6.16
N VAL A 122 -7.68 -1.10 6.74
CA VAL A 122 -8.54 0.03 6.41
C VAL A 122 -8.34 1.11 7.44
N VAL A 123 -7.87 2.28 7.03
CA VAL A 123 -7.73 3.45 7.90
C VAL A 123 -8.99 4.30 7.74
N SER A 124 -9.84 4.32 8.76
CA SER A 124 -11.04 5.14 8.76
C SER A 124 -10.80 6.48 9.50
N LEU A 125 -11.67 7.46 9.25
CA LEU A 125 -11.70 8.69 10.05
C LEU A 125 -12.48 8.53 11.38
N GLY A 126 -12.94 7.32 11.69
CA GLY A 126 -13.75 7.06 12.87
C GLY A 126 -15.18 7.59 12.78
N TYR A 127 -15.66 7.98 11.62
CA TYR A 127 -17.05 8.34 11.41
C TYR A 127 -17.93 7.10 11.23
N GLY A 128 -19.15 7.18 11.76
CA GLY A 128 -20.13 6.11 11.65
C GLY A 128 -19.97 5.04 12.74
N ARG A 129 -20.07 3.76 12.36
CA ARG A 129 -20.08 2.61 13.28
C ARG A 129 -18.72 1.95 13.48
N THR A 130 -17.71 2.36 12.71
CA THR A 130 -16.37 1.80 12.84
C THR A 130 -15.66 2.48 14.00
N ASP A 131 -15.12 1.72 14.93
CA ASP A 131 -14.33 2.21 16.03
C ASP A 131 -13.13 1.27 16.29
N ALA A 132 -12.24 1.66 17.19
CA ALA A 132 -11.04 0.91 17.52
C ALA A 132 -11.33 -0.49 18.12
N SER A 133 -12.54 -0.77 18.58
CA SER A 133 -12.93 -2.06 19.12
C SER A 133 -13.37 -3.05 18.04
N ASP A 134 -13.68 -2.59 16.84
CA ASP A 134 -14.14 -3.45 15.74
C ASP A 134 -13.05 -4.45 15.29
N GLY A 135 -11.78 -4.09 15.37
CA GLY A 135 -10.67 -4.95 14.96
C GLY A 135 -10.60 -5.25 13.45
N ARG A 136 -11.52 -4.69 12.65
CA ARG A 136 -11.59 -4.82 11.19
C ARG A 136 -11.20 -3.55 10.45
N VAL A 137 -11.01 -2.47 11.17
CA VAL A 137 -10.64 -1.14 10.68
C VAL A 137 -9.58 -0.53 11.56
#